data_e33b4d1b7f3f4ead6497d025d0affafb
#
_entry.id   e33b4d1b7f3f4ead6497d025d0affafb
#
_cell.length_a   1.000
_cell.length_b   1.000
_cell.length_c   1.000
_cell.angle_alpha   90.00
_cell.angle_beta   90.00
_cell.angle_gamma   90.00
#
_symmetry.space_group_name_H-M   'P 1'
#
loop_
_entity.id
_entity.type
_entity.pdbx_description
1 polymer ?
#
loop_
_entity_poly.entity_id
_entity_poly.type
_entity_poly.pdbx_seq_one_letter_code
_entity_poly.pdbx_strand_id
1 'polypeptide(L)'
;MGFRTADTERMRILAGGGLTFNGDTAAANALDDCEEGTWTPVYQALTSNPTVTHSVQLGRYVKIGQFVNVMFRIQTSAASGGGGALVIGGLPFAPTNVSSLFASGPIGFSSAFTNFAPQTLLVSPNDTQVQLIRNSSTDGYDPLGTSITTGELSNASSANDVIGALSYRTD
;
A
#
# COMPACT_ATOMS: atom_id res chain seq x y z
N MET A 1 -16.59 9.26 -29.92
CA MET A 1 -16.61 10.73 -30.02
C MET A 1 -15.17 11.22 -30.04
N GLY A 2 -14.76 12.03 -31.01
CA GLY A 2 -13.38 12.54 -31.09
C GLY A 2 -13.34 14.07 -31.07
N PHE A 3 -12.31 14.62 -30.43
CA PHE A 3 -12.02 16.04 -30.37
C PHE A 3 -10.79 16.35 -31.24
N ARG A 4 -10.86 17.35 -32.08
CA ARG A 4 -9.83 17.71 -33.06
C ARG A 4 -9.40 19.17 -32.96
N THR A 5 -8.13 19.41 -33.23
CA THR A 5 -7.59 20.76 -33.49
C THR A 5 -6.75 20.73 -34.75
N ALA A 6 -6.97 21.67 -35.65
CA ALA A 6 -6.30 21.75 -36.97
C ALA A 6 -6.32 20.37 -37.69
N ASP A 7 -7.51 19.76 -37.81
CA ASP A 7 -7.79 18.46 -38.43
C ASP A 7 -7.06 17.26 -37.80
N THR A 8 -6.31 17.47 -36.71
CA THR A 8 -5.63 16.40 -35.97
C THR A 8 -6.46 16.00 -34.75
N GLU A 9 -6.73 14.70 -34.62
CA GLU A 9 -7.42 14.16 -33.42
C GLU A 9 -6.51 14.27 -32.20
N ARG A 10 -7.02 14.90 -31.15
CA ARG A 10 -6.28 15.12 -29.88
C ARG A 10 -6.78 14.26 -28.75
N MET A 11 -8.06 13.96 -28.74
CA MET A 11 -8.70 13.14 -27.71
C MET A 11 -9.88 12.38 -28.30
N ARG A 12 -10.13 11.19 -27.83
CA ARG A 12 -11.28 10.36 -28.24
C ARG A 12 -11.88 9.65 -27.03
N ILE A 13 -13.21 9.58 -26.99
CA ILE A 13 -13.95 8.64 -26.15
C ILE A 13 -14.19 7.39 -27.00
N LEU A 14 -13.67 6.25 -26.56
CA LEU A 14 -13.84 4.96 -27.22
C LEU A 14 -15.28 4.45 -27.09
N ALA A 15 -15.70 3.55 -27.97
CA ALA A 15 -17.04 2.95 -27.93
C ALA A 15 -17.24 2.06 -26.68
N GLY A 16 -16.18 1.44 -26.18
CA GLY A 16 -16.17 0.66 -24.93
C GLY A 16 -15.96 1.49 -23.67
N GLY A 17 -15.95 2.81 -23.76
CA GLY A 17 -15.56 3.72 -22.66
C GLY A 17 -14.09 4.12 -22.75
N GLY A 18 -13.67 4.94 -21.79
CA GLY A 18 -12.28 5.39 -21.70
C GLY A 18 -11.89 6.51 -22.68
N LEU A 19 -10.82 7.20 -22.31
CA LEU A 19 -10.26 8.33 -23.04
C LEU A 19 -8.91 7.94 -23.63
N THR A 20 -8.72 8.20 -24.93
CA THR A 20 -7.40 8.10 -25.57
C THR A 20 -6.98 9.43 -26.17
N PHE A 21 -5.68 9.60 -26.40
CA PHE A 21 -5.07 10.84 -26.86
C PHE A 21 -4.23 10.60 -28.10
N ASN A 22 -4.01 11.68 -28.88
CA ASN A 22 -3.13 11.71 -30.06
C ASN A 22 -3.46 10.65 -31.13
N GLY A 23 -4.76 10.36 -31.32
CA GLY A 23 -5.21 9.40 -32.31
C GLY A 23 -5.07 7.93 -31.93
N ASP A 24 -4.66 7.63 -30.72
CA ASP A 24 -4.62 6.24 -30.22
C ASP A 24 -6.05 5.66 -30.17
N THR A 25 -6.20 4.44 -30.66
CA THR A 25 -7.48 3.71 -30.72
C THR A 25 -7.46 2.43 -29.88
N ALA A 26 -6.33 2.08 -29.26
CA ALA A 26 -6.18 0.87 -28.50
C ALA A 26 -6.86 1.01 -27.13
N ALA A 27 -7.81 0.14 -26.81
CA ALA A 27 -8.49 0.12 -25.51
C ALA A 27 -7.51 -0.10 -24.35
N ALA A 28 -6.43 -0.85 -24.57
CA ALA A 28 -5.40 -1.09 -23.55
C ALA A 28 -4.63 0.18 -23.11
N ASN A 29 -4.70 1.25 -23.91
CA ASN A 29 -4.06 2.53 -23.61
C ASN A 29 -5.06 3.59 -23.12
N ALA A 30 -6.34 3.23 -23.04
CA ALA A 30 -7.39 4.16 -22.65
C ALA A 30 -7.32 4.45 -21.15
N LEU A 31 -7.53 5.71 -20.78
CA LEU A 31 -7.85 6.09 -19.41
C LEU A 31 -9.33 5.80 -19.17
N ASP A 32 -9.65 4.63 -18.65
CA ASP A 32 -11.02 4.12 -18.49
C ASP A 32 -11.39 3.76 -17.06
N ASP A 33 -10.42 3.78 -16.15
CA ASP A 33 -10.61 3.40 -14.78
C ASP A 33 -9.91 4.41 -13.86
N CYS A 34 -10.72 5.28 -13.26
CA CYS A 34 -10.29 6.20 -12.23
C CYS A 34 -11.28 6.12 -11.08
N GLU A 35 -10.85 5.57 -9.97
CA GLU A 35 -11.69 5.46 -8.79
C GLU A 35 -10.95 5.88 -7.52
N GLU A 36 -11.73 6.33 -6.56
CA GLU A 36 -11.24 6.68 -5.22
C GLU A 36 -12.15 6.07 -4.17
N GLY A 37 -11.56 5.76 -3.02
CA GLY A 37 -12.34 5.16 -1.94
C GLY A 37 -11.58 5.04 -0.63
N THR A 38 -12.16 4.23 0.24
CA THR A 38 -11.61 3.94 1.56
C THR A 38 -11.25 2.46 1.65
N TRP A 39 -10.26 2.15 2.48
CA TRP A 39 -9.92 0.81 2.88
C TRP A 39 -9.63 0.74 4.38
N THR A 40 -9.62 -0.43 4.96
CA THR A 40 -9.40 -0.63 6.38
C THR A 40 -8.07 -1.33 6.61
N PRO A 41 -7.01 -0.59 6.98
CA PRO A 41 -5.74 -1.19 7.34
C PRO A 41 -5.89 -2.00 8.64
N VAL A 42 -5.35 -3.23 8.68
CA VAL A 42 -5.42 -4.14 9.83
C VAL A 42 -4.04 -4.69 10.14
N TYR A 43 -3.59 -4.63 11.39
CA TYR A 43 -2.40 -5.36 11.79
C TYR A 43 -2.64 -6.86 11.74
N GLN A 44 -1.79 -7.54 11.00
CA GLN A 44 -1.74 -8.99 10.83
C GLN A 44 -0.30 -9.48 10.98
N ALA A 45 -0.09 -10.77 10.92
CA ALA A 45 1.25 -11.35 10.90
C ALA A 45 1.32 -12.61 10.03
N LEU A 46 2.50 -12.91 9.51
CA LEU A 46 2.70 -13.99 8.56
C LEU A 46 2.52 -15.39 9.16
N THR A 47 2.71 -15.57 10.48
CA THR A 47 2.59 -16.89 11.12
C THR A 47 1.28 -17.03 11.88
N SER A 48 0.97 -16.10 12.77
CA SER A 48 -0.30 -16.05 13.51
C SER A 48 -0.66 -14.61 13.84
N ASN A 49 -1.90 -14.22 13.60
CA ASN A 49 -2.33 -12.86 13.80
C ASN A 49 -2.30 -12.47 15.29
N PRO A 50 -1.85 -11.24 15.62
CA PRO A 50 -2.00 -10.70 16.96
C PRO A 50 -3.47 -10.41 17.27
N THR A 51 -3.82 -10.40 18.54
CA THR A 51 -5.08 -9.83 19.02
C THR A 51 -4.87 -8.34 19.21
N VAL A 52 -5.59 -7.54 18.42
CA VAL A 52 -5.41 -6.08 18.35
C VAL A 52 -6.74 -5.37 18.51
N THR A 53 -6.76 -4.34 19.35
CA THR A 53 -7.82 -3.33 19.39
C THR A 53 -7.29 -2.06 18.77
N HIS A 54 -7.85 -1.65 17.65
CA HIS A 54 -7.43 -0.43 16.95
C HIS A 54 -8.14 0.79 17.55
N SER A 55 -7.39 1.87 17.77
CA SER A 55 -7.93 3.19 18.09
C SER A 55 -8.08 4.07 16.85
N VAL A 56 -7.27 3.83 15.83
CA VAL A 56 -7.36 4.48 14.52
C VAL A 56 -7.16 3.44 13.42
N GLN A 57 -8.08 3.42 12.46
CA GLN A 57 -7.99 2.65 11.22
C GLN A 57 -8.54 3.52 10.08
N LEU A 58 -7.66 4.24 9.41
CA LEU A 58 -8.01 5.14 8.32
C LEU A 58 -7.17 4.77 7.09
N GLY A 59 -7.84 4.47 5.99
CA GLY A 59 -7.22 4.21 4.71
C GLY A 59 -7.98 4.90 3.59
N ARG A 60 -7.25 5.51 2.67
CA ARG A 60 -7.75 6.09 1.43
C ARG A 60 -6.98 5.54 0.26
N TYR A 61 -7.61 5.45 -0.88
CA TYR A 61 -6.93 5.09 -2.13
C TYR A 61 -7.43 5.92 -3.30
N VAL A 62 -6.57 6.02 -4.29
CA VAL A 62 -6.91 6.44 -5.66
C VAL A 62 -6.32 5.41 -6.60
N LYS A 63 -7.12 4.92 -7.54
CA LYS A 63 -6.69 4.02 -8.61
C LYS A 63 -6.89 4.71 -9.95
N ILE A 64 -5.89 4.67 -10.81
CA ILE A 64 -5.94 5.19 -12.18
C ILE A 64 -5.36 4.10 -13.09
N GLY A 65 -6.22 3.47 -13.87
CA GLY A 65 -5.86 2.27 -14.61
C GLY A 65 -5.28 1.20 -13.68
N GLN A 66 -4.08 0.73 -13.94
CA GLN A 66 -3.40 -0.28 -13.12
C GLN A 66 -2.59 0.31 -11.95
N PHE A 67 -2.60 1.62 -11.76
CA PHE A 67 -1.81 2.28 -10.73
C PHE A 67 -2.68 2.61 -9.51
N VAL A 68 -2.31 2.07 -8.36
CA VAL A 68 -3.00 2.29 -7.09
C VAL A 68 -2.08 3.08 -6.16
N ASN A 69 -2.57 4.18 -5.64
CA ASN A 69 -1.94 4.91 -4.54
C ASN A 69 -2.79 4.72 -3.29
N VAL A 70 -2.17 4.27 -2.20
CA VAL A 70 -2.80 4.14 -0.90
C VAL A 70 -2.11 5.03 0.12
N MET A 71 -2.91 5.62 1.01
CA MET A 71 -2.43 6.31 2.21
C MET A 71 -3.24 5.82 3.41
N PHE A 72 -2.60 5.76 4.58
CA PHE A 72 -3.25 5.24 5.76
C PHE A 72 -2.67 5.77 7.06
N ARG A 73 -3.46 5.67 8.12
CA ARG A 73 -3.03 5.70 9.52
C ARG A 73 -3.65 4.53 10.27
N ILE A 74 -2.83 3.84 11.03
CA ILE A 74 -3.26 2.77 11.91
C ILE A 74 -2.62 2.96 13.29
N GLN A 75 -3.42 2.85 14.35
CA GLN A 75 -2.97 3.00 15.73
C GLN A 75 -3.75 2.02 16.61
N THR A 76 -3.14 1.53 17.67
CA THR A 76 -3.77 0.58 18.58
C THR A 76 -4.03 1.18 19.95
N SER A 77 -5.07 0.68 20.64
CA SER A 77 -5.30 0.88 22.06
C SER A 77 -4.89 -0.34 22.89
N ALA A 78 -4.74 -1.50 22.26
CA ALA A 78 -4.21 -2.72 22.88
C ALA A 78 -3.68 -3.65 21.77
N ALA A 79 -2.63 -4.39 22.06
CA ALA A 79 -2.10 -5.44 21.20
C ALA A 79 -1.43 -6.53 22.02
N SER A 80 -1.62 -7.80 21.67
CA SER A 80 -1.00 -8.95 22.33
C SER A 80 -0.92 -10.16 21.42
N GLY A 81 0.04 -11.03 21.72
CA GLY A 81 0.20 -12.31 21.03
C GLY A 81 0.63 -12.17 19.57
N GLY A 82 0.31 -13.17 18.78
CA GLY A 82 0.74 -13.28 17.39
C GLY A 82 2.15 -13.86 17.23
N GLY A 83 2.58 -14.06 16.00
CA GLY A 83 3.89 -14.61 15.68
C GLY A 83 4.32 -14.31 14.24
N GLY A 84 5.61 -14.10 14.07
CA GLY A 84 6.22 -13.82 12.77
C GLY A 84 6.27 -12.33 12.41
N ALA A 85 6.56 -12.05 11.16
CA ALA A 85 6.65 -10.69 10.66
C ALA A 85 5.28 -9.99 10.73
N LEU A 86 5.28 -8.78 11.25
CA LEU A 86 4.12 -7.90 11.32
C LEU A 86 3.86 -7.29 9.95
N VAL A 87 2.62 -7.31 9.52
CA VAL A 87 2.17 -6.77 8.24
C VAL A 87 0.89 -5.96 8.41
N ILE A 88 0.58 -5.12 7.43
CA ILE A 88 -0.71 -4.44 7.34
C ILE A 88 -1.50 -5.10 6.20
N GLY A 89 -2.61 -5.73 6.55
CA GLY A 89 -3.56 -6.31 5.60
C GLY A 89 -4.67 -5.34 5.20
N GLY A 90 -5.51 -5.80 4.27
CA GLY A 90 -6.71 -5.08 3.83
C GLY A 90 -6.48 -4.16 2.63
N LEU A 91 -5.40 -4.32 1.86
CA LEU A 91 -5.20 -3.56 0.62
C LEU A 91 -6.45 -3.63 -0.27
N PRO A 92 -6.87 -2.51 -0.91
CA PRO A 92 -8.10 -2.44 -1.69
C PRO A 92 -8.05 -3.27 -2.98
N PHE A 93 -6.86 -3.47 -3.54
CA PHE A 93 -6.61 -4.26 -4.74
C PHE A 93 -5.40 -5.15 -4.54
N ALA A 94 -5.43 -6.33 -5.15
CA ALA A 94 -4.27 -7.21 -5.16
C ALA A 94 -3.15 -6.59 -6.03
N PRO A 95 -1.92 -6.56 -5.54
CA PRO A 95 -0.78 -6.20 -6.37
C PRO A 95 -0.59 -7.15 -7.54
N THR A 96 -0.05 -6.64 -8.64
CA THR A 96 0.23 -7.45 -9.84
C THR A 96 1.06 -8.68 -9.52
N ASN A 97 0.83 -9.76 -10.26
CA ASN A 97 1.59 -11.01 -10.14
C ASN A 97 2.87 -11.03 -11.01
N VAL A 98 3.36 -9.87 -11.44
CA VAL A 98 4.63 -9.79 -12.19
C VAL A 98 5.80 -10.07 -11.25
N SER A 99 6.49 -11.17 -11.48
CA SER A 99 7.63 -11.60 -10.66
C SER A 99 8.69 -10.50 -10.54
N SER A 100 9.18 -10.30 -9.32
CA SER A 100 10.20 -9.30 -8.98
C SER A 100 9.76 -7.83 -9.12
N LEU A 101 8.49 -7.55 -9.36
CA LEU A 101 7.94 -6.20 -9.33
C LEU A 101 7.44 -5.85 -7.92
N PHE A 102 8.36 -5.48 -7.07
CA PHE A 102 8.05 -5.00 -5.72
C PHE A 102 7.62 -3.53 -5.73
N ALA A 103 6.74 -3.18 -4.79
CA ALA A 103 6.43 -1.79 -4.50
C ALA A 103 6.92 -1.43 -3.11
N SER A 104 7.43 -0.22 -2.95
CA SER A 104 7.88 0.28 -1.65
C SER A 104 7.46 1.73 -1.45
N GLY A 105 7.32 2.11 -0.20
CA GLY A 105 6.97 3.47 0.18
C GLY A 105 7.55 3.84 1.54
N PRO A 106 7.70 5.15 1.81
CA PRO A 106 8.16 5.61 3.11
C PRO A 106 7.06 5.49 4.16
N ILE A 107 7.47 5.30 5.39
CA ILE A 107 6.66 5.59 6.57
C ILE A 107 6.98 7.02 6.98
N GLY A 108 5.97 7.89 6.89
CA GLY A 108 6.12 9.30 7.25
C GLY A 108 6.17 9.51 8.77
N PHE A 109 5.56 8.61 9.52
CA PHE A 109 5.55 8.64 10.98
C PHE A 109 5.33 7.23 11.55
N SER A 110 6.12 6.86 12.54
CA SER A 110 5.90 5.67 13.35
C SER A 110 6.31 5.92 14.80
N SER A 111 5.52 5.43 15.75
CA SER A 111 5.81 5.63 17.18
C SER A 111 5.21 4.57 18.07
N ALA A 112 5.72 4.54 19.31
CA ALA A 112 5.20 3.74 20.42
C ALA A 112 5.17 2.21 20.14
N PHE A 113 6.17 1.72 19.41
CA PHE A 113 6.54 0.30 19.35
C PHE A 113 7.46 -0.03 20.55
N THR A 114 7.58 -1.31 20.87
CA THR A 114 8.34 -1.75 22.07
C THR A 114 9.83 -1.44 21.94
N ASN A 115 10.49 -1.91 20.88
CA ASN A 115 11.94 -1.69 20.69
C ASN A 115 12.24 -0.98 19.37
N PHE A 116 11.60 -1.42 18.29
CA PHE A 116 11.88 -0.95 16.95
C PHE A 116 10.60 -0.55 16.23
N ALA A 117 10.60 0.66 15.68
CA ALA A 117 9.53 1.15 14.83
C ALA A 117 9.82 0.87 13.34
N PRO A 118 8.81 0.61 12.53
CA PRO A 118 8.97 0.47 11.09
C PRO A 118 9.37 1.79 10.43
N GLN A 119 10.11 1.70 9.32
CA GLN A 119 10.62 2.85 8.57
C GLN A 119 10.23 2.83 7.10
N THR A 120 9.98 1.64 6.56
CA THR A 120 9.67 1.43 5.14
C THR A 120 8.53 0.43 4.98
N LEU A 121 7.71 0.67 3.98
CA LEU A 121 6.67 -0.23 3.52
C LEU A 121 7.18 -1.01 2.31
N LEU A 122 6.89 -2.31 2.25
CA LEU A 122 7.22 -3.17 1.12
C LEU A 122 6.01 -4.04 0.76
N VAL A 123 5.68 -4.09 -0.52
CA VAL A 123 4.65 -4.99 -1.05
C VAL A 123 5.29 -5.92 -2.07
N SER A 124 5.14 -7.20 -1.86
CA SER A 124 5.60 -8.23 -2.79
C SER A 124 4.56 -8.47 -3.90
N PRO A 125 5.00 -8.94 -5.08
CA PRO A 125 4.07 -9.38 -6.12
C PRO A 125 3.05 -10.39 -5.59
N ASN A 126 1.79 -10.23 -5.98
CA ASN A 126 0.67 -11.09 -5.60
C ASN A 126 0.42 -11.21 -4.07
N ASP A 127 0.96 -10.29 -3.27
CA ASP A 127 0.77 -10.28 -1.83
C ASP A 127 -0.18 -9.13 -1.46
N THR A 128 -1.30 -9.46 -0.81
CA THR A 128 -2.30 -8.47 -0.38
C THR A 128 -1.96 -7.80 0.95
N GLN A 129 -0.72 -7.96 1.41
CA GLN A 129 -0.23 -7.46 2.68
C GLN A 129 0.98 -6.53 2.46
N VAL A 130 1.04 -5.47 3.27
CA VAL A 130 2.15 -4.54 3.30
C VAL A 130 3.10 -4.95 4.43
N GLN A 131 4.31 -5.33 4.10
CA GLN A 131 5.35 -5.64 5.06
C GLN A 131 5.90 -4.36 5.69
N LEU A 132 6.15 -4.43 6.99
CA LEU A 132 6.74 -3.36 7.78
C LEU A 132 8.23 -3.64 7.97
N ILE A 133 9.07 -2.83 7.36
CA ILE A 133 10.52 -3.03 7.34
C ILE A 133 11.20 -1.94 8.17
N ARG A 134 12.23 -2.32 8.90
CA ARG A 134 13.18 -1.41 9.55
C ARG A 134 14.57 -1.59 8.96
N ASN A 135 15.34 -0.54 8.93
CA ASN A 135 16.78 -0.66 8.76
C ASN A 135 17.36 -1.06 10.12
N SER A 136 17.83 -2.28 10.21
CA SER A 136 18.50 -2.79 11.41
C SER A 136 19.98 -2.82 11.13
N SER A 137 20.75 -1.99 11.80
CA SER A 137 22.17 -2.31 11.95
C SER A 137 22.67 -1.87 13.29
N THR A 138 23.34 -2.77 13.95
CA THR A 138 24.35 -2.46 14.98
C THR A 138 25.52 -1.69 14.35
N ASP A 139 25.68 -1.77 13.01
CA ASP A 139 26.82 -1.24 12.26
C ASP A 139 26.45 -0.27 11.13
N GLY A 140 25.22 0.26 11.11
CA GLY A 140 24.79 1.33 10.20
C GLY A 140 24.26 0.89 8.83
N TYR A 141 24.34 -0.37 8.44
CA TYR A 141 23.86 -0.85 7.14
C TYR A 141 23.34 -2.28 7.17
N ASP A 142 22.01 -2.45 7.06
CA ASP A 142 21.39 -3.73 6.74
C ASP A 142 20.84 -3.67 5.30
N PRO A 143 21.54 -4.27 4.33
CA PRO A 143 21.17 -4.19 2.92
C PRO A 143 19.85 -4.91 2.58
N LEU A 144 19.34 -5.74 3.47
CA LEU A 144 18.14 -6.55 3.22
C LEU A 144 16.91 -6.04 3.96
N GLY A 145 17.07 -5.09 4.89
CA GLY A 145 16.00 -4.67 5.80
C GLY A 145 15.51 -5.82 6.68
N THR A 146 15.13 -5.53 7.88
CA THR A 146 14.57 -6.53 8.80
C THR A 146 13.07 -6.28 8.99
N SER A 147 12.25 -7.31 8.83
CA SER A 147 10.82 -7.20 9.11
C SER A 147 10.58 -6.88 10.58
N ILE A 148 9.68 -5.95 10.87
CA ILE A 148 9.12 -5.78 12.21
C ILE A 148 8.34 -7.05 12.55
N THR A 149 8.45 -7.52 13.77
CA THR A 149 7.71 -8.70 14.25
C THR A 149 6.59 -8.31 15.19
N THR A 150 5.69 -9.24 15.49
CA THR A 150 4.64 -9.03 16.49
C THR A 150 5.19 -8.76 17.89
N GLY A 151 6.44 -9.18 18.17
CA GLY A 151 7.13 -8.86 19.42
C GLY A 151 7.42 -7.38 19.64
N GLU A 152 7.35 -6.59 18.59
CA GLU A 152 7.52 -5.13 18.65
C GLU A 152 6.21 -4.39 18.98
N LEU A 153 5.07 -5.07 18.96
CA LEU A 153 3.80 -4.45 19.33
C LEU A 153 3.77 -4.12 20.82
N SER A 154 3.46 -2.88 21.11
CA SER A 154 3.20 -2.38 22.47
C SER A 154 1.74 -2.59 22.84
N ASN A 155 1.47 -3.02 24.08
CA ASN A 155 0.10 -3.15 24.61
C ASN A 155 -0.40 -1.84 25.26
N ALA A 156 0.29 -0.73 25.08
CA ALA A 156 -0.13 0.56 25.60
C ALA A 156 -1.24 1.18 24.74
N SER A 157 -2.04 2.07 25.33
CA SER A 157 -3.00 2.87 24.57
C SER A 157 -2.30 3.89 23.70
N SER A 158 -2.89 4.19 22.54
CA SER A 158 -2.31 5.10 21.52
C SER A 158 -0.92 4.67 21.05
N ALA A 159 -0.70 3.34 20.99
CA ALA A 159 0.57 2.75 20.58
C ALA A 159 0.53 2.25 19.13
N ASN A 160 1.69 1.76 18.67
CA ASN A 160 1.86 1.17 17.35
C ASN A 160 1.27 2.06 16.25
N ASP A 161 1.55 3.36 16.33
CA ASP A 161 1.03 4.36 15.40
C ASP A 161 1.91 4.40 14.15
N VAL A 162 1.29 4.19 12.99
CA VAL A 162 1.96 4.25 11.69
C VAL A 162 1.14 5.10 10.73
N ILE A 163 1.80 6.08 10.11
CA ILE A 163 1.28 6.87 9.00
C ILE A 163 2.16 6.60 7.78
N GLY A 164 1.57 6.07 6.73
CA GLY A 164 2.31 5.71 5.54
C GLY A 164 1.51 5.91 4.25
N ALA A 165 2.25 5.91 3.16
CA ALA A 165 1.70 5.92 1.82
C ALA A 165 2.59 5.10 0.89
N LEU A 166 2.00 4.42 -0.06
CA LEU A 166 2.74 3.73 -1.12
C LEU A 166 1.91 3.66 -2.38
N SER A 167 2.61 3.44 -3.49
CA SER A 167 1.98 3.17 -4.76
C SER A 167 2.40 1.81 -5.27
N TYR A 168 1.46 1.07 -5.84
CA TYR A 168 1.72 -0.24 -6.44
C TYR A 168 0.89 -0.42 -7.70
N ARG A 169 1.27 -1.41 -8.49
CA ARG A 169 0.53 -1.80 -9.69
C ARG A 169 -0.40 -2.97 -9.36
N THR A 170 -1.59 -2.95 -9.92
CA THR A 170 -2.54 -4.08 -9.99
C THR A 170 -2.64 -4.60 -11.43
N ASP A 171 -3.23 -5.76 -11.63
CA ASP A 171 -3.49 -6.34 -12.97
C ASP A 171 -4.76 -5.77 -13.57
#